data_3cd7d3127932ab604e70a48704ea686e
#
_entry.id   3cd7d3127932ab604e70a48704ea686e
#
_cell.length_a   1.000
_cell.length_b   1.000
_cell.length_c   1.000
_cell.angle_alpha   90.00
_cell.angle_beta   90.00
_cell.angle_gamma   90.00
#
_symmetry.space_group_name_H-M   'P 1'
#
loop_
_entity.id
_entity.type
_entity.pdbx_description
1 polymer ?
#
loop_
_entity_poly.entity_id
_entity_poly.type
_entity_poly.pdbx_seq_one_letter_code
_entity_poly.pdbx_strand_id
1 'polypeptide(L)' 'MIYDFKNNTPTLDKDSWVASNAVLIGKVILKKDANVWFNVVLRG' A
#
# COMPACT_ATOMS: atom_id res chain seq x y z
N MET A 1 0.47 4.04 -6.15
CA MET A 1 -0.29 3.20 -7.10
C MET A 1 -0.58 1.86 -6.46
N ILE A 2 -1.78 1.35 -6.64
CA ILE A 2 -2.23 0.15 -5.95
C ILE A 2 -2.60 -0.90 -6.98
N TYR A 3 -2.02 -2.10 -6.85
CA TYR A 3 -2.23 -3.18 -7.79
C TYR A 3 -2.68 -4.46 -7.08
N ASP A 4 -3.61 -5.17 -7.70
CA ASP A 4 -3.99 -6.51 -7.25
C ASP A 4 -2.91 -7.51 -7.66
N PHE A 5 -2.71 -8.54 -6.84
CA PHE A 5 -1.81 -9.62 -7.18
C PHE A 5 -2.32 -10.91 -6.54
N LYS A 6 -2.49 -11.96 -7.35
CA LYS A 6 -3.02 -13.27 -6.89
C LYS A 6 -4.32 -13.11 -6.11
N ASN A 7 -5.23 -12.29 -6.65
CA ASN A 7 -6.54 -12.02 -6.06
C ASN A 7 -6.49 -11.29 -4.70
N ASN A 8 -5.36 -10.69 -4.37
CA ASN A 8 -5.23 -9.86 -3.17
C ASN A 8 -5.07 -8.40 -3.57
N THR A 9 -5.77 -7.54 -2.85
CA THR A 9 -5.71 -6.09 -3.04
C THR A 9 -5.16 -5.46 -1.76
N PRO A 10 -4.24 -4.50 -1.86
CA PRO A 10 -3.77 -3.79 -0.66
C PRO A 10 -4.92 -3.18 0.13
N THR A 11 -4.86 -3.32 1.44
CA THR A 11 -5.84 -2.78 2.38
C THR A 11 -5.21 -1.62 3.14
N LEU A 12 -5.83 -0.44 3.06
CA LEU A 12 -5.29 0.76 3.67
C LEU A 12 -6.26 1.26 4.75
N ASP A 13 -5.72 1.47 5.95
CA ASP A 13 -6.50 2.14 6.99
C ASP A 13 -6.74 3.59 6.58
N LYS A 14 -7.89 4.15 6.96
CA LYS A 14 -8.25 5.52 6.59
C LYS A 14 -7.25 6.56 7.12
N ASP A 15 -6.55 6.23 8.18
CA ASP A 15 -5.56 7.10 8.79
C ASP A 15 -4.13 6.78 8.34
N SER A 16 -3.98 5.91 7.35
CA SER A 16 -2.68 5.65 6.74
C SER A 16 -2.41 6.68 5.63
N TRP A 17 -1.14 6.85 5.29
CA TRP A 17 -0.74 7.76 4.23
C TRP A 17 0.19 7.09 3.24
N VAL A 18 -0.07 7.28 1.96
CA VAL A 18 0.74 6.70 0.89
C VAL A 18 1.11 7.79 -0.09
N ALA A 19 2.39 7.95 -0.36
CA ALA A 19 2.86 8.92 -1.34
C ALA A 19 2.33 8.60 -2.73
N SER A 20 2.15 9.62 -3.57
CA SER A 20 1.52 9.47 -4.88
C SER A 20 2.28 8.52 -5.81
N ASN A 21 3.60 8.41 -5.67
CA ASN A 21 4.39 7.52 -6.53
C ASN A 21 4.85 6.24 -5.83
N ALA A 22 4.33 5.94 -4.65
CA ALA A 22 4.56 4.64 -4.02
C ALA A 22 3.72 3.57 -4.72
N VAL A 23 4.20 2.33 -4.70
CA VAL A 23 3.54 1.21 -5.35
C VAL A 23 3.26 0.12 -4.32
N LEU A 24 1.99 -0.25 -4.17
CA LEU A 24 1.56 -1.32 -3.28
C LEU A 24 0.97 -2.44 -4.11
N ILE A 25 1.45 -3.65 -3.92
CA ILE A 25 1.08 -4.79 -4.76
C ILE A 25 0.64 -5.96 -3.89
N GLY A 26 -0.58 -6.43 -4.10
CA GLY A 26 -1.05 -7.67 -3.50
C GLY A 26 -1.44 -7.54 -2.03
N LYS A 27 -1.10 -8.54 -1.23
CA LYS A 27 -1.54 -8.63 0.16
C LYS A 27 -0.68 -7.74 1.06
N VAL A 28 -0.91 -6.45 0.97
CA VAL A 28 -0.27 -5.42 1.81
C VAL A 28 -1.35 -4.83 2.69
N ILE A 29 -1.09 -4.75 3.98
CA ILE A 29 -2.05 -4.20 4.95
C ILE A 29 -1.38 -3.05 5.69
N LEU A 30 -1.90 -1.83 5.51
CA LEU A 30 -1.44 -0.67 6.23
C LEU A 30 -2.40 -0.38 7.36
N LYS A 31 -1.87 -0.35 8.56
CA LYS A 31 -2.64 -0.08 9.77
C LYS A 31 -2.68 1.42 10.05
N LYS A 32 -3.41 1.79 11.09
CA LYS A 32 -3.54 3.18 11.52
C LYS A 32 -2.16 3.82 11.72
N ASP A 33 -2.01 5.04 11.23
CA ASP A 33 -0.79 5.83 11.32
C ASP A 33 0.39 5.27 10.52
N ALA A 34 0.18 4.22 9.72
CA ALA A 34 1.22 3.77 8.81
C ALA A 34 1.43 4.80 7.70
N ASN A 35 2.68 4.96 7.26
CA ASN A 35 2.97 5.85 6.14
C ASN A 35 3.98 5.22 5.20
N VAL A 36 3.75 5.42 3.91
CA VAL A 36 4.61 4.89 2.85
C VAL A 36 5.07 6.07 2.02
N TRP A 37 6.35 6.28 1.97
CA TRP A 37 6.95 7.46 1.37
C TRP A 37 7.22 7.27 -0.13
N PHE A 38 7.81 8.30 -0.72
CA PHE A 38 8.01 8.36 -2.17
C PHE A 38 8.96 7.26 -2.65
N ASN A 39 8.71 6.75 -3.84
CA ASN A 39 9.51 5.73 -4.52
C ASN A 39 9.59 4.39 -3.79
N VAL A 40 8.68 4.13 -2.85
CA VAL A 40 8.62 2.86 -2.13
C VAL A 40 7.79 1.86 -2.92
N VAL A 41 8.25 0.61 -2.95
CA VAL A 41 7.50 -0.51 -3.53
C VAL A 41 7.32 -1.56 -2.44
N LEU A 42 6.06 -1.87 -2.13
CA LEU A 42 5.70 -2.94 -1.20
C LEU A 42 4.96 -4.03 -1.96
N ARG A 43 5.44 -5.23 -1.83
CA ARG A 43 4.82 -6.39 -2.46
C ARG A 43 4.52 -7.45 -1.40
N GLY A 44 3.27 -7.89 -1.41
CA GLY A 44 2.82 -8.94 -0.48
C GLY A 44 2.47 -10.26 -1.13
#